data_1783246aa4050ba8980bb40bffbf5283
#
_entry.id   1783246aa4050ba8980bb40bffbf5283
#
_cell.length_a   1.000
_cell.length_b   1.000
_cell.length_c   1.000
_cell.angle_alpha   90.00
_cell.angle_beta   90.00
_cell.angle_gamma   90.00
#
_symmetry.space_group_name_H-M   'P 1'
#
loop_
_entity.id
_entity.type
_entity.pdbx_description
1 polymer ?
#
loop_
_entity_poly.entity_id
_entity_poly.type
_entity_poly.pdbx_seq_one_letter_code
_entity_poly.pdbx_strand_id
1 'polypeptide(L)'
;MRIAECATIIVATCTFLTPAEPQERIAVTVFENVRIFDGKSQTLSVPSNVVIRGNIIERIVTAPIPTDRRVDARVIQGGGRVLMPGLSDMHWHAMMVRPTPAQMLSSDLGYTTLLASAEATATLMRGFTTVRDMGGPTFSLKRAIDEGLVPGPRIYPSGAVITVTGGHGDFRELWELPQSQGATSRVEQLGGSIIADDPDEVRKRVREQLMQGASQVKLTAGGGVASPFSPLDVTTFSEADLRAAVETATDWGTYVATHAYTPSAIRRSIAAGVKVIEHGHLMDEPTARLIAEKKIWLSTQPFVDLGGAAMLPPAQQAQMRQVVAGTDTVYGFVKKFGIKTAFGTDILFSKPLAEHQGQGIVDLTRWFTPAEALTMATSTNGELLALSGARNPYPGRIGVVEEGALADLLLVDGNPLEDIRLIEDPANKLVVIMKDGIIYKDTNPK
;
A
#
# COMPACT_ATOMS: atom_id res chain seq x y z
N MET A 1 -68.53 -46.52 -34.01
CA MET A 1 -67.46 -47.32 -33.46
C MET A 1 -66.11 -46.60 -33.82
N ARG A 2 -65.56 -45.84 -32.90
CA ARG A 2 -64.26 -45.17 -33.11
C ARG A 2 -63.28 -45.77 -32.14
N ILE A 3 -62.22 -46.35 -32.70
CA ILE A 3 -61.15 -47.00 -31.97
C ILE A 3 -60.16 -45.85 -31.58
N ALA A 4 -59.88 -45.71 -30.29
CA ALA A 4 -58.86 -44.79 -29.76
C ALA A 4 -57.54 -45.53 -29.66
N GLU A 5 -56.56 -45.11 -30.40
CA GLU A 5 -55.15 -45.53 -30.26
C GLU A 5 -54.46 -44.77 -29.09
N CYS A 6 -54.03 -45.55 -28.11
CA CYS A 6 -53.16 -45.04 -27.03
C CYS A 6 -51.72 -45.13 -27.49
N ALA A 7 -51.10 -43.96 -27.70
CA ALA A 7 -49.65 -43.83 -27.93
C ALA A 7 -48.92 -43.75 -26.59
N THR A 8 -48.10 -44.76 -26.28
CA THR A 8 -47.22 -44.78 -25.11
C THR A 8 -45.93 -44.07 -25.40
N ILE A 9 -45.73 -42.92 -24.77
CA ILE A 9 -44.48 -42.17 -24.88
C ILE A 9 -43.46 -42.75 -23.86
N ILE A 10 -42.42 -43.39 -24.37
CA ILE A 10 -41.26 -43.84 -23.57
C ILE A 10 -40.30 -42.63 -23.45
N VAL A 11 -40.24 -42.00 -22.27
CA VAL A 11 -39.24 -41.01 -21.91
C VAL A 11 -37.96 -41.70 -21.51
N ALA A 12 -36.98 -41.76 -22.39
CA ALA A 12 -35.61 -42.19 -22.06
C ALA A 12 -34.89 -41.10 -21.29
N THR A 13 -34.71 -41.27 -19.99
CA THR A 13 -33.85 -40.40 -19.15
C THR A 13 -32.38 -40.71 -19.45
N CYS A 14 -31.74 -39.90 -20.30
CA CYS A 14 -30.31 -39.90 -20.44
C CYS A 14 -29.70 -39.21 -19.22
N THR A 15 -29.16 -39.97 -18.28
CA THR A 15 -28.27 -39.44 -17.24
C THR A 15 -26.93 -39.05 -17.87
N PHE A 16 -26.72 -37.75 -18.11
CA PHE A 16 -25.41 -37.24 -18.44
C PHE A 16 -24.54 -37.36 -17.19
N LEU A 17 -23.57 -38.26 -17.21
CA LEU A 17 -22.43 -38.25 -16.29
C LEU A 17 -21.62 -36.99 -16.61
N THR A 18 -21.76 -35.95 -15.81
CA THR A 18 -20.83 -34.83 -15.81
C THR A 18 -19.43 -35.35 -15.47
N PRO A 19 -18.41 -35.14 -16.32
CA PRO A 19 -17.05 -35.49 -15.94
C PRO A 19 -16.73 -34.73 -14.66
N ALA A 20 -16.19 -35.46 -13.67
CA ALA A 20 -15.65 -34.79 -12.46
C ALA A 20 -14.61 -33.78 -12.91
N GLU A 21 -14.84 -32.51 -12.57
CA GLU A 21 -13.81 -31.49 -12.78
C GLU A 21 -12.53 -31.97 -12.09
N PRO A 22 -11.35 -31.89 -12.75
CA PRO A 22 -10.12 -32.27 -12.11
C PRO A 22 -9.95 -31.39 -10.88
N GLN A 23 -9.89 -32.00 -9.70
CA GLN A 23 -9.67 -31.33 -8.44
C GLN A 23 -8.33 -30.58 -8.57
N GLU A 24 -8.37 -29.26 -8.62
CA GLU A 24 -7.21 -28.40 -8.78
C GLU A 24 -6.23 -28.71 -7.64
N ARG A 25 -5.07 -29.29 -7.96
CA ARG A 25 -4.07 -29.65 -6.95
C ARG A 25 -3.51 -28.36 -6.39
N ILE A 26 -3.75 -28.09 -5.11
CA ILE A 26 -3.20 -26.90 -4.43
C ILE A 26 -1.69 -27.00 -4.46
N ALA A 27 -1.05 -25.99 -5.09
CA ALA A 27 0.40 -25.93 -5.22
C ALA A 27 1.08 -25.91 -3.83
N VAL A 28 2.13 -26.69 -3.67
CA VAL A 28 2.95 -26.73 -2.46
C VAL A 28 4.36 -26.23 -2.81
N THR A 29 4.84 -25.24 -2.05
CA THR A 29 6.24 -24.78 -2.13
C THR A 29 6.91 -24.98 -0.76
N VAL A 30 8.13 -25.44 -0.76
CA VAL A 30 8.92 -25.65 0.46
C VAL A 30 10.21 -24.87 0.35
N PHE A 31 10.44 -23.94 1.27
CA PHE A 31 11.74 -23.33 1.49
C PHE A 31 12.50 -24.17 2.51
N GLU A 32 13.64 -24.74 2.13
CA GLU A 32 14.46 -25.57 3.00
C GLU A 32 15.72 -24.84 3.45
N ASN A 33 16.12 -25.04 4.71
CA ASN A 33 17.33 -24.47 5.30
C ASN A 33 17.42 -22.96 5.11
N VAL A 34 16.39 -22.25 5.61
CA VAL A 34 16.34 -20.78 5.68
C VAL A 34 16.44 -20.31 7.11
N ARG A 35 17.04 -19.12 7.34
CA ARG A 35 16.89 -18.39 8.59
C ARG A 35 15.76 -17.38 8.40
N ILE A 36 14.89 -17.23 9.39
CA ILE A 36 13.67 -16.44 9.26
C ILE A 36 13.82 -15.12 10.01
N PHE A 37 13.59 -14.01 9.31
CA PHE A 37 13.13 -12.77 9.92
C PHE A 37 11.61 -12.78 9.88
N ASP A 38 10.97 -12.88 11.03
CA ASP A 38 9.51 -13.05 11.13
C ASP A 38 8.71 -11.76 10.94
N GLY A 39 9.37 -10.61 10.74
CA GLY A 39 8.79 -9.29 10.65
C GLY A 39 8.66 -8.54 11.97
N LYS A 40 9.05 -9.15 13.10
CA LYS A 40 8.88 -8.59 14.47
C LYS A 40 10.13 -8.67 15.31
N SER A 41 10.87 -9.79 15.20
CA SER A 41 11.99 -10.11 16.06
C SER A 41 13.23 -9.30 15.69
N GLN A 42 14.06 -9.00 16.70
CA GLN A 42 15.34 -8.33 16.48
C GLN A 42 16.45 -9.29 15.99
N THR A 43 16.16 -10.59 15.93
CA THR A 43 17.11 -11.64 15.56
C THR A 43 16.47 -12.63 14.59
N LEU A 44 17.31 -13.31 13.83
CA LEU A 44 16.86 -14.39 12.94
C LEU A 44 16.60 -15.68 13.73
N SER A 45 15.69 -16.51 13.20
CA SER A 45 15.48 -17.87 13.70
C SER A 45 16.72 -18.75 13.54
N VAL A 46 16.72 -19.91 14.19
CA VAL A 46 17.58 -21.04 13.79
C VAL A 46 17.19 -21.50 12.38
N PRO A 47 18.07 -22.23 11.66
CA PRO A 47 17.75 -22.82 10.37
C PRO A 47 16.44 -23.61 10.42
N SER A 48 15.53 -23.30 9.51
CA SER A 48 14.16 -23.80 9.50
C SER A 48 13.71 -24.14 8.09
N ASN A 49 12.61 -24.88 7.98
CA ASN A 49 11.94 -25.19 6.73
C ASN A 49 10.52 -24.60 6.79
N VAL A 50 10.07 -23.96 5.68
CA VAL A 50 8.77 -23.29 5.59
C VAL A 50 7.96 -23.93 4.47
N VAL A 51 6.78 -24.43 4.80
CA VAL A 51 5.83 -25.02 3.85
C VAL A 51 4.75 -24.02 3.51
N ILE A 52 4.58 -23.76 2.22
CA ILE A 52 3.52 -22.95 1.66
C ILE A 52 2.54 -23.89 0.97
N ARG A 53 1.24 -23.73 1.28
CA ARG A 53 0.15 -24.41 0.58
C ARG A 53 -0.82 -23.38 0.01
N GLY A 54 -0.91 -23.35 -1.32
CA GLY A 54 -1.64 -22.27 -2.00
C GLY A 54 -1.00 -20.93 -1.66
N ASN A 55 -1.76 -20.03 -1.06
CA ASN A 55 -1.29 -18.69 -0.65
C ASN A 55 -1.02 -18.52 0.85
N ILE A 56 -0.97 -19.63 1.61
CA ILE A 56 -0.83 -19.61 3.07
C ILE A 56 0.48 -20.27 3.51
N ILE A 57 1.15 -19.70 4.50
CA ILE A 57 2.22 -20.36 5.23
C ILE A 57 1.60 -21.43 6.12
N GLU A 58 1.71 -22.70 5.68
CA GLU A 58 1.07 -23.82 6.37
C GLU A 58 1.82 -24.24 7.62
N ARG A 59 3.18 -24.28 7.52
CA ARG A 59 4.01 -24.82 8.60
C ARG A 59 5.42 -24.25 8.58
N ILE A 60 5.99 -24.06 9.79
CA ILE A 60 7.37 -23.70 10.02
C ILE A 60 7.99 -24.76 10.96
N VAL A 61 9.02 -25.46 10.52
CA VAL A 61 9.65 -26.56 11.30
C VAL A 61 11.18 -26.52 11.18
N THR A 62 11.87 -26.96 12.24
CA THR A 62 13.33 -27.15 12.22
C THR A 62 13.73 -28.55 11.73
N ALA A 63 12.83 -29.51 11.86
CA ALA A 63 13.06 -30.89 11.38
C ALA A 63 12.97 -30.95 9.83
N PRO A 64 13.71 -31.85 9.19
CA PRO A 64 13.58 -32.13 7.76
C PRO A 64 12.15 -32.54 7.40
N ILE A 65 11.67 -32.03 6.26
CA ILE A 65 10.35 -32.41 5.73
C ILE A 65 10.50 -33.78 5.04
N PRO A 66 9.68 -34.81 5.38
CA PRO A 66 9.77 -36.11 4.75
C PRO A 66 9.69 -36.05 3.22
N THR A 67 10.55 -36.82 2.53
CA THR A 67 10.67 -36.83 1.06
C THR A 67 9.42 -37.36 0.35
N ASP A 68 8.67 -38.28 0.96
CA ASP A 68 7.43 -38.84 0.44
C ASP A 68 6.32 -37.81 0.26
N ARG A 69 6.36 -36.71 1.01
CA ARG A 69 5.43 -35.58 0.89
C ARG A 69 5.87 -34.52 -0.10
N ARG A 70 6.99 -34.71 -0.79
CA ARG A 70 7.61 -33.75 -1.73
C ARG A 70 7.28 -34.07 -3.20
N VAL A 71 6.66 -35.17 -3.50
CA VAL A 71 6.47 -35.67 -4.91
C VAL A 71 5.79 -34.64 -5.80
N ASP A 72 4.96 -33.75 -5.22
CA ASP A 72 4.27 -32.69 -5.94
C ASP A 72 4.64 -31.29 -5.42
N ALA A 73 5.76 -31.14 -4.69
CA ALA A 73 6.15 -29.86 -4.10
C ALA A 73 7.34 -29.23 -4.84
N ARG A 74 7.28 -27.92 -5.09
CA ARG A 74 8.47 -27.14 -5.51
C ARG A 74 9.36 -26.92 -4.28
N VAL A 75 10.58 -27.44 -4.31
CA VAL A 75 11.56 -27.25 -3.24
C VAL A 75 12.54 -26.15 -3.63
N ILE A 76 12.70 -25.15 -2.77
CA ILE A 76 13.65 -24.05 -2.87
C ILE A 76 14.71 -24.22 -1.79
N GLN A 77 15.93 -24.44 -2.21
CA GLN A 77 17.07 -24.56 -1.28
C GLN A 77 17.49 -23.17 -0.80
N GLY A 78 17.25 -22.87 0.47
CA GLY A 78 17.61 -21.59 1.06
C GLY A 78 19.12 -21.42 1.26
N GLY A 79 19.83 -22.52 1.55
CA GLY A 79 21.30 -22.46 1.77
C GLY A 79 21.72 -21.58 2.94
N GLY A 80 20.87 -21.43 3.96
CA GLY A 80 21.10 -20.55 5.11
C GLY A 80 20.77 -19.07 4.85
N ARG A 81 20.23 -18.72 3.68
CA ARG A 81 19.75 -17.37 3.34
C ARG A 81 18.58 -16.96 4.23
N VAL A 82 18.29 -15.65 4.24
CA VAL A 82 17.20 -15.11 5.06
C VAL A 82 15.89 -15.11 4.27
N LEU A 83 14.88 -15.80 4.82
CA LEU A 83 13.49 -15.70 4.39
C LEU A 83 12.81 -14.63 5.26
N MET A 84 12.18 -13.65 4.61
CA MET A 84 11.50 -12.55 5.29
C MET A 84 10.14 -12.24 4.63
N PRO A 85 9.26 -11.49 5.32
CA PRO A 85 8.03 -11.03 4.69
C PRO A 85 8.34 -10.12 3.49
N GLY A 86 7.43 -10.11 2.52
CA GLY A 86 7.44 -9.10 1.48
C GLY A 86 7.37 -7.69 2.06
N LEU A 87 8.09 -6.76 1.45
CA LEU A 87 8.09 -5.36 1.84
C LEU A 87 6.74 -4.70 1.52
N SER A 88 6.42 -3.68 2.28
CA SER A 88 5.20 -2.89 2.06
C SER A 88 5.48 -1.38 2.16
N ASP A 89 4.70 -0.60 1.40
CA ASP A 89 4.78 0.86 1.36
C ASP A 89 3.40 1.46 1.67
N MET A 90 3.28 2.21 2.77
CA MET A 90 1.99 2.72 3.26
C MET A 90 1.63 4.10 2.73
N HIS A 91 2.47 4.69 1.88
CA HIS A 91 2.15 5.93 1.18
C HIS A 91 2.67 5.87 -0.25
N TRP A 92 1.89 5.24 -1.10
CA TRP A 92 2.18 5.04 -2.51
C TRP A 92 1.11 5.68 -3.39
N HIS A 93 1.46 6.00 -4.63
CA HIS A 93 0.54 6.57 -5.61
C HIS A 93 0.69 5.85 -6.94
N ALA A 94 0.17 4.62 -7.04
CA ALA A 94 0.46 3.68 -8.12
C ALA A 94 0.25 4.25 -9.53
N MET A 95 -0.74 5.13 -9.70
CA MET A 95 -1.02 5.77 -10.99
C MET A 95 -0.14 7.01 -11.27
N MET A 96 0.56 7.54 -10.26
CA MET A 96 1.25 8.83 -10.34
C MET A 96 2.77 8.74 -10.24
N VAL A 97 3.34 7.55 -10.09
CA VAL A 97 4.80 7.38 -9.92
C VAL A 97 5.56 7.71 -11.19
N ARG A 98 5.17 7.10 -12.33
CA ARG A 98 5.92 7.24 -13.59
C ARG A 98 5.60 8.48 -14.41
N PRO A 99 4.33 8.90 -14.54
CA PRO A 99 4.04 10.06 -15.36
C PRO A 99 4.58 11.33 -14.70
N THR A 100 5.03 12.28 -15.51
CA THR A 100 5.30 13.65 -15.02
C THR A 100 3.98 14.37 -14.73
N PRO A 101 3.97 15.46 -13.94
CA PRO A 101 2.75 16.28 -13.72
C PRO A 101 2.10 16.71 -15.05
N ALA A 102 2.90 17.14 -16.02
CA ALA A 102 2.40 17.52 -17.34
C ALA A 102 1.73 16.35 -18.07
N GLN A 103 2.31 15.14 -18.02
CA GLN A 103 1.72 13.94 -18.61
C GLN A 103 0.41 13.56 -17.92
N MET A 104 0.32 13.69 -16.59
CA MET A 104 -0.94 13.43 -15.86
C MET A 104 -2.07 14.31 -16.36
N LEU A 105 -1.81 15.57 -16.65
CA LEU A 105 -2.84 16.51 -17.11
C LEU A 105 -3.17 16.38 -18.61
N SER A 106 -2.19 16.01 -19.45
CA SER A 106 -2.34 16.02 -20.90
C SER A 106 -2.60 14.66 -21.55
N SER A 107 -2.25 13.54 -20.88
CA SER A 107 -2.44 12.19 -21.44
C SER A 107 -3.86 11.68 -21.21
N ASP A 108 -4.29 10.71 -22.01
CA ASP A 108 -5.49 9.95 -21.73
C ASP A 108 -5.28 8.94 -20.58
N LEU A 109 -6.39 8.49 -19.97
CA LEU A 109 -6.34 7.56 -18.84
C LEU A 109 -5.76 6.19 -19.25
N GLY A 110 -5.95 5.76 -20.49
CA GLY A 110 -5.39 4.51 -21.02
C GLY A 110 -3.87 4.52 -20.96
N TYR A 111 -3.23 5.59 -21.42
CA TYR A 111 -1.77 5.72 -21.40
C TYR A 111 -1.23 5.76 -19.94
N THR A 112 -1.82 6.53 -19.07
CA THR A 112 -1.40 6.58 -17.65
C THR A 112 -1.60 5.24 -16.96
N THR A 113 -2.65 4.48 -17.29
CA THR A 113 -2.86 3.12 -16.78
C THR A 113 -1.79 2.14 -17.26
N LEU A 114 -1.35 2.24 -18.52
CA LEU A 114 -0.24 1.42 -19.04
C LEU A 114 1.09 1.74 -18.32
N LEU A 115 1.38 3.01 -18.06
CA LEU A 115 2.54 3.41 -17.24
C LEU A 115 2.46 2.84 -15.82
N ALA A 116 1.29 2.92 -15.19
CA ALA A 116 1.05 2.38 -13.86
C ALA A 116 1.15 0.84 -13.81
N SER A 117 0.70 0.15 -14.86
CA SER A 117 0.84 -1.31 -15.00
C SER A 117 2.32 -1.72 -15.05
N ALA A 118 3.13 -1.01 -15.84
CA ALA A 118 4.57 -1.25 -15.89
C ALA A 118 5.26 -0.95 -14.55
N GLU A 119 4.78 0.09 -13.82
CA GLU A 119 5.30 0.40 -12.48
C GLU A 119 4.88 -0.64 -11.45
N ALA A 120 3.66 -1.15 -11.48
CA ALA A 120 3.20 -2.18 -10.56
C ALA A 120 4.09 -3.43 -10.64
N THR A 121 4.44 -3.87 -11.85
CA THR A 121 5.39 -4.97 -12.06
C THR A 121 6.76 -4.64 -11.49
N ALA A 122 7.29 -3.44 -11.75
CA ALA A 122 8.57 -3.00 -11.21
C ALA A 122 8.57 -2.92 -9.67
N THR A 123 7.48 -2.43 -9.07
CA THR A 123 7.29 -2.37 -7.61
C THR A 123 7.37 -3.76 -6.99
N LEU A 124 6.67 -4.75 -7.56
CA LEU A 124 6.75 -6.15 -7.09
C LEU A 124 8.17 -6.70 -7.23
N MET A 125 8.86 -6.41 -8.35
CA MET A 125 10.23 -6.89 -8.59
C MET A 125 11.28 -6.21 -7.71
N ARG A 126 10.95 -5.08 -7.06
CA ARG A 126 11.75 -4.48 -5.99
C ARG A 126 11.47 -5.10 -4.61
N GLY A 127 10.59 -6.12 -4.54
CA GLY A 127 10.26 -6.83 -3.29
C GLY A 127 9.10 -6.22 -2.51
N PHE A 128 8.48 -5.14 -3.00
CA PHE A 128 7.27 -4.59 -2.41
C PHE A 128 6.06 -5.39 -2.86
N THR A 129 5.62 -6.32 -2.02
CA THR A 129 4.48 -7.20 -2.30
C THR A 129 3.14 -6.56 -1.98
N THR A 130 3.14 -5.47 -1.22
CA THR A 130 1.94 -4.74 -0.80
C THR A 130 2.17 -3.23 -0.80
N VAL A 131 1.19 -2.47 -1.28
CA VAL A 131 1.18 -1.01 -1.21
C VAL A 131 -0.17 -0.50 -0.73
N ARG A 132 -0.18 0.55 0.09
CA ARG A 132 -1.35 1.35 0.39
C ARG A 132 -1.32 2.56 -0.52
N ASP A 133 -2.23 2.57 -1.49
CA ASP A 133 -2.36 3.67 -2.45
C ASP A 133 -3.17 4.81 -1.82
N MET A 134 -2.53 5.98 -1.72
CA MET A 134 -3.05 7.14 -1.00
C MET A 134 -3.57 8.24 -1.93
N GLY A 135 -3.85 7.89 -3.18
CA GLY A 135 -4.48 8.79 -4.13
C GLY A 135 -4.28 8.38 -5.57
N GLY A 136 -5.36 8.41 -6.34
CA GLY A 136 -5.37 8.13 -7.76
C GLY A 136 -6.43 7.11 -8.18
N PRO A 137 -6.71 7.00 -9.49
CA PRO A 137 -7.73 6.11 -10.04
C PRO A 137 -7.23 4.65 -10.13
N THR A 138 -6.86 4.05 -9.00
CA THR A 138 -6.08 2.80 -8.91
C THR A 138 -6.97 1.54 -9.00
N PHE A 139 -8.29 1.66 -8.93
CA PHE A 139 -9.22 0.52 -8.85
C PHE A 139 -9.10 -0.46 -10.03
N SER A 140 -8.98 0.05 -11.26
CA SER A 140 -8.82 -0.80 -12.45
C SER A 140 -7.48 -1.53 -12.47
N LEU A 141 -6.40 -0.87 -12.06
CA LEU A 141 -5.07 -1.50 -11.94
C LEU A 141 -5.09 -2.59 -10.87
N LYS A 142 -5.67 -2.29 -9.69
CA LYS A 142 -5.86 -3.28 -8.63
C LYS A 142 -6.59 -4.51 -9.15
N ARG A 143 -7.72 -4.31 -9.82
CA ARG A 143 -8.52 -5.40 -10.40
C ARG A 143 -7.69 -6.24 -11.39
N ALA A 144 -6.95 -5.61 -12.29
CA ALA A 144 -6.10 -6.31 -13.27
C ALA A 144 -5.00 -7.16 -12.59
N ILE A 145 -4.44 -6.66 -11.47
CA ILE A 145 -3.45 -7.41 -10.68
C ILE A 145 -4.10 -8.58 -9.95
N ASP A 146 -5.27 -8.38 -9.35
CA ASP A 146 -5.99 -9.41 -8.61
C ASP A 146 -6.51 -10.55 -9.52
N GLU A 147 -6.89 -10.20 -10.76
CA GLU A 147 -7.27 -11.16 -11.80
C GLU A 147 -6.05 -11.84 -12.48
N GLY A 148 -4.83 -11.47 -12.12
CA GLY A 148 -3.59 -12.03 -12.68
C GLY A 148 -3.24 -11.55 -14.08
N LEU A 149 -3.91 -10.51 -14.60
CA LEU A 149 -3.61 -9.94 -15.93
C LEU A 149 -2.28 -9.18 -15.95
N VAL A 150 -1.89 -8.60 -14.80
CA VAL A 150 -0.67 -7.82 -14.63
C VAL A 150 0.03 -8.27 -13.35
N PRO A 151 1.33 -8.61 -13.38
CA PRO A 151 2.10 -8.77 -12.15
C PRO A 151 2.18 -7.45 -11.37
N GLY A 152 1.94 -7.50 -10.06
CA GLY A 152 2.02 -6.30 -9.23
C GLY A 152 1.79 -6.62 -7.75
N PRO A 153 1.97 -5.64 -6.85
CA PRO A 153 1.72 -5.79 -5.42
C PRO A 153 0.22 -5.91 -5.12
N ARG A 154 -0.13 -6.33 -3.92
CA ARG A 154 -1.46 -6.09 -3.36
C ARG A 154 -1.67 -4.59 -3.23
N ILE A 155 -2.82 -4.07 -3.67
CA ILE A 155 -3.14 -2.65 -3.58
C ILE A 155 -4.30 -2.43 -2.64
N TYR A 156 -4.09 -1.56 -1.63
CA TYR A 156 -5.12 -1.02 -0.74
C TYR A 156 -5.47 0.39 -1.20
N PRO A 157 -6.46 0.58 -2.06
CA PRO A 157 -6.73 1.85 -2.71
C PRO A 157 -7.53 2.80 -1.82
N SER A 158 -7.21 4.11 -1.87
CA SER A 158 -8.09 5.17 -1.35
C SER A 158 -9.01 5.77 -2.42
N GLY A 159 -8.64 5.61 -3.69
CA GLY A 159 -9.26 6.35 -4.79
C GLY A 159 -8.78 7.81 -4.83
N ALA A 160 -9.59 8.70 -5.39
CA ALA A 160 -9.25 10.11 -5.50
C ALA A 160 -8.97 10.75 -4.14
N VAL A 161 -7.94 11.59 -4.06
CA VAL A 161 -7.68 12.43 -2.89
C VAL A 161 -8.82 13.44 -2.73
N ILE A 162 -9.48 13.48 -1.58
CA ILE A 162 -10.52 14.47 -1.30
C ILE A 162 -9.85 15.73 -0.74
N THR A 163 -10.08 16.86 -1.38
CA THR A 163 -9.49 18.15 -1.03
C THR A 163 -10.53 19.27 -1.07
N VAL A 164 -10.13 20.47 -0.63
CA VAL A 164 -10.94 21.69 -0.75
C VAL A 164 -10.43 22.57 -1.89
N THR A 165 -11.21 23.55 -2.31
CA THR A 165 -10.74 24.61 -3.22
C THR A 165 -9.46 25.27 -2.67
N GLY A 166 -8.38 25.29 -3.47
CA GLY A 166 -7.06 25.81 -3.08
C GLY A 166 -6.30 24.94 -2.08
N GLY A 167 -6.79 23.75 -1.76
CA GLY A 167 -6.12 22.79 -0.88
C GLY A 167 -5.04 21.99 -1.58
N HIS A 168 -4.28 21.21 -0.78
CA HIS A 168 -3.32 20.25 -1.36
C HIS A 168 -4.08 19.15 -2.11
N GLY A 169 -3.73 18.95 -3.38
CA GLY A 169 -4.48 18.09 -4.30
C GLY A 169 -5.41 18.86 -5.25
N ASP A 170 -5.62 20.16 -5.05
CA ASP A 170 -6.26 21.01 -6.06
C ASP A 170 -5.20 21.41 -7.11
N PHE A 171 -5.20 20.68 -8.22
CA PHE A 171 -4.29 20.91 -9.34
C PHE A 171 -4.95 21.64 -10.52
N ARG A 172 -6.03 22.38 -10.24
CA ARG A 172 -6.66 23.19 -11.28
C ARG A 172 -5.73 24.31 -11.73
N GLU A 173 -5.74 24.57 -13.02
CA GLU A 173 -5.09 25.73 -13.58
C GLU A 173 -5.93 26.99 -13.30
N LEU A 174 -5.30 28.17 -13.18
CA LEU A 174 -6.02 29.41 -12.85
C LEU A 174 -7.09 29.78 -13.90
N TRP A 175 -6.93 29.35 -15.15
CA TRP A 175 -7.93 29.59 -16.21
C TRP A 175 -9.17 28.68 -16.08
N GLU A 176 -9.12 27.65 -15.26
CA GLU A 176 -10.29 26.82 -14.92
C GLU A 176 -11.19 27.47 -13.87
N LEU A 177 -10.78 28.63 -13.32
CA LEU A 177 -11.51 29.36 -12.28
C LEU A 177 -12.21 30.61 -12.86
N PRO A 178 -13.44 30.96 -12.39
CA PRO A 178 -14.28 30.19 -11.47
C PRO A 178 -14.89 28.98 -12.17
N GLN A 179 -14.91 27.85 -11.47
CA GLN A 179 -15.52 26.64 -12.00
C GLN A 179 -17.06 26.77 -12.01
N SER A 180 -17.69 26.42 -13.13
CA SER A 180 -19.15 26.38 -13.21
C SER A 180 -19.71 25.27 -12.33
N GLN A 181 -20.89 25.50 -11.74
CA GLN A 181 -21.54 24.51 -10.89
C GLN A 181 -21.72 23.17 -11.64
N GLY A 182 -21.25 22.09 -11.06
CA GLY A 182 -21.31 20.74 -11.65
C GLY A 182 -20.26 20.45 -12.74
N ALA A 183 -19.41 21.42 -13.11
CA ALA A 183 -18.25 21.12 -13.95
C ALA A 183 -17.19 20.35 -13.15
N THR A 184 -16.44 19.48 -13.85
CA THR A 184 -15.30 18.76 -13.27
C THR A 184 -14.03 19.22 -13.96
N SER A 185 -13.00 19.49 -13.17
CA SER A 185 -11.65 19.79 -13.67
C SER A 185 -11.01 18.56 -14.31
N ARG A 186 -9.90 18.76 -15.01
CA ARG A 186 -9.17 17.65 -15.64
C ARG A 186 -8.71 16.61 -14.60
N VAL A 187 -8.20 17.03 -13.45
CA VAL A 187 -7.72 16.12 -12.41
C VAL A 187 -8.85 15.31 -11.76
N GLU A 188 -10.03 15.92 -11.61
CA GLU A 188 -11.22 15.22 -11.14
C GLU A 188 -11.70 14.17 -12.16
N GLN A 189 -11.72 14.52 -13.44
CA GLN A 189 -12.06 13.58 -14.53
C GLN A 189 -11.11 12.38 -14.59
N LEU A 190 -9.84 12.58 -14.27
CA LEU A 190 -8.86 11.52 -14.17
C LEU A 190 -8.97 10.70 -12.89
N GLY A 191 -9.73 11.15 -11.89
CA GLY A 191 -9.82 10.51 -10.57
C GLY A 191 -8.57 10.68 -9.71
N GLY A 192 -7.75 11.68 -9.98
CA GLY A 192 -6.54 11.97 -9.20
C GLY A 192 -6.87 12.59 -7.85
N SER A 193 -7.66 13.64 -7.88
CA SER A 193 -8.23 14.30 -6.70
C SER A 193 -9.64 14.78 -7.00
N ILE A 194 -10.38 15.14 -5.95
CA ILE A 194 -11.76 15.60 -6.06
C ILE A 194 -12.05 16.66 -5.00
N ILE A 195 -12.71 17.76 -5.39
CA ILE A 195 -12.98 18.90 -4.53
C ILE A 195 -14.30 18.69 -3.76
N ALA A 196 -14.28 19.06 -2.48
CA ALA A 196 -15.44 19.06 -1.59
C ALA A 196 -15.27 20.17 -0.54
N ASP A 197 -16.08 21.21 -0.64
CA ASP A 197 -15.96 22.42 0.18
C ASP A 197 -16.94 22.49 1.35
N ASP A 198 -17.84 21.50 1.51
CA ASP A 198 -18.77 21.40 2.62
C ASP A 198 -18.99 19.94 3.08
N PRO A 199 -19.60 19.72 4.26
CA PRO A 199 -19.80 18.38 4.81
C PRO A 199 -20.63 17.44 3.93
N ASP A 200 -21.58 17.94 3.16
CA ASP A 200 -22.44 17.10 2.33
C ASP A 200 -21.71 16.66 1.06
N GLU A 201 -20.92 17.54 0.46
CA GLU A 201 -20.00 17.16 -0.61
C GLU A 201 -18.97 16.15 -0.12
N VAL A 202 -18.34 16.36 1.04
CA VAL A 202 -17.41 15.40 1.63
C VAL A 202 -18.07 14.02 1.78
N ARG A 203 -19.26 13.92 2.37
CA ARG A 203 -20.00 12.65 2.49
C ARG A 203 -20.21 11.98 1.14
N LYS A 204 -20.60 12.76 0.14
CA LYS A 204 -20.83 12.27 -1.22
C LYS A 204 -19.52 11.71 -1.80
N ARG A 205 -18.41 12.47 -1.74
CA ARG A 205 -17.12 12.08 -2.31
C ARG A 205 -16.54 10.84 -1.61
N VAL A 206 -16.69 10.74 -0.30
CA VAL A 206 -16.28 9.54 0.47
C VAL A 206 -17.07 8.31 -0.02
N ARG A 207 -18.41 8.42 -0.17
CA ARG A 207 -19.22 7.31 -0.66
C ARG A 207 -18.86 6.89 -2.08
N GLU A 208 -18.51 7.84 -2.96
CA GLU A 208 -18.06 7.55 -4.32
C GLU A 208 -16.76 6.72 -4.35
N GLN A 209 -15.80 6.99 -3.45
CA GLN A 209 -14.59 6.18 -3.34
C GLN A 209 -14.90 4.79 -2.77
N LEU A 210 -15.68 4.73 -1.70
CA LEU A 210 -16.08 3.46 -1.08
C LEU A 210 -16.92 2.59 -2.01
N MET A 211 -17.79 3.16 -2.83
CA MET A 211 -18.57 2.45 -3.86
C MET A 211 -17.65 1.77 -4.90
N GLN A 212 -16.51 2.37 -5.21
CA GLN A 212 -15.51 1.80 -6.12
C GLN A 212 -14.61 0.74 -5.47
N GLY A 213 -14.69 0.56 -4.15
CA GLY A 213 -13.91 -0.44 -3.42
C GLY A 213 -12.71 0.11 -2.66
N ALA A 214 -12.74 1.38 -2.23
CA ALA A 214 -11.70 1.96 -1.40
C ALA A 214 -11.55 1.18 -0.08
N SER A 215 -10.30 0.94 0.32
CA SER A 215 -9.93 0.27 1.57
C SER A 215 -9.86 1.25 2.75
N GLN A 216 -9.56 2.49 2.46
CA GLN A 216 -9.50 3.66 3.34
C GLN A 216 -9.85 4.91 2.55
N VAL A 217 -10.04 6.02 3.27
CA VAL A 217 -10.34 7.32 2.68
C VAL A 217 -9.19 8.28 2.93
N LYS A 218 -8.74 9.04 1.91
CA LYS A 218 -7.68 10.04 2.01
C LYS A 218 -8.24 11.45 1.84
N LEU A 219 -8.01 12.30 2.83
CA LEU A 219 -8.25 13.74 2.76
C LEU A 219 -6.96 14.53 2.93
N THR A 220 -6.95 15.78 2.47
CA THR A 220 -5.83 16.72 2.69
C THR A 220 -6.27 17.83 3.65
N ALA A 221 -5.95 17.65 4.94
CA ALA A 221 -6.35 18.56 6.01
C ALA A 221 -5.42 19.79 6.16
N GLY A 222 -4.34 19.83 5.41
CA GLY A 222 -3.37 20.93 5.42
C GLY A 222 -2.75 21.17 4.05
N GLY A 223 -1.88 22.19 3.97
CA GLY A 223 -1.11 22.47 2.78
C GLY A 223 -0.02 21.44 2.47
N GLY A 224 0.54 21.49 1.26
CA GLY A 224 1.53 20.51 0.81
C GLY A 224 2.47 21.01 -0.28
N VAL A 225 3.50 20.22 -0.57
CA VAL A 225 4.58 20.60 -1.48
C VAL A 225 4.20 20.46 -2.96
N ALA A 226 3.52 19.37 -3.33
CA ALA A 226 3.29 19.03 -4.74
C ALA A 226 2.27 19.94 -5.44
N SER A 227 1.36 20.56 -4.70
CA SER A 227 0.31 21.43 -5.27
C SER A 227 0.77 22.87 -5.38
N PRO A 228 0.53 23.55 -6.51
CA PRO A 228 1.13 24.86 -6.78
C PRO A 228 0.59 26.01 -5.90
N PHE A 229 -0.64 25.88 -5.39
CA PHE A 229 -1.34 26.96 -4.68
C PHE A 229 -1.69 26.60 -3.22
N SER A 230 -0.94 25.69 -2.61
CA SER A 230 -1.22 25.18 -1.27
C SER A 230 -0.06 25.45 -0.29
N PRO A 231 -0.02 26.61 0.38
CA PRO A 231 1.02 26.92 1.37
C PRO A 231 1.01 25.92 2.53
N LEU A 232 2.19 25.60 3.10
CA LEU A 232 2.33 24.57 4.15
C LEU A 232 1.57 24.91 5.45
N ASP A 233 1.38 26.19 5.75
CA ASP A 233 0.79 26.68 7.00
C ASP A 233 -0.73 26.70 7.03
N VAL A 234 -1.40 26.43 5.90
CA VAL A 234 -2.87 26.40 5.86
C VAL A 234 -3.44 25.14 6.50
N THR A 235 -4.60 25.31 7.12
CA THR A 235 -5.46 24.21 7.56
C THR A 235 -6.75 24.32 6.75
N THR A 236 -7.04 23.28 5.96
CA THR A 236 -8.01 23.35 4.86
C THR A 236 -9.43 23.02 5.29
N PHE A 237 -9.71 21.77 5.63
CA PHE A 237 -11.05 21.36 6.06
C PHE A 237 -11.40 21.91 7.45
N SER A 238 -12.68 22.25 7.66
CA SER A 238 -13.22 22.46 8.99
C SER A 238 -13.31 21.13 9.78
N GLU A 239 -13.55 21.21 11.09
CA GLU A 239 -13.77 20.00 11.88
C GLU A 239 -15.06 19.28 11.44
N ALA A 240 -16.09 20.02 11.02
CA ALA A 240 -17.35 19.46 10.54
C ALA A 240 -17.16 18.63 9.26
N ASP A 241 -16.35 19.11 8.31
CA ASP A 241 -16.02 18.40 7.08
C ASP A 241 -15.30 17.09 7.35
N LEU A 242 -14.26 17.15 8.19
CA LEU A 242 -13.49 15.97 8.59
C LEU A 242 -14.35 14.97 9.36
N ARG A 243 -15.25 15.44 10.22
CA ARG A 243 -16.20 14.59 10.96
C ARG A 243 -17.17 13.89 10.01
N ALA A 244 -17.67 14.61 8.98
CA ALA A 244 -18.51 14.01 7.95
C ALA A 244 -17.82 12.87 7.20
N ALA A 245 -16.52 13.02 6.89
CA ALA A 245 -15.73 11.95 6.30
C ALA A 245 -15.57 10.76 7.25
N VAL A 246 -15.23 11.01 8.53
CA VAL A 246 -15.01 9.98 9.54
C VAL A 246 -16.27 9.17 9.82
N GLU A 247 -17.42 9.83 9.99
CA GLU A 247 -18.72 9.18 10.18
C GLU A 247 -19.04 8.27 9.00
N THR A 248 -18.93 8.81 7.78
CA THR A 248 -19.21 8.04 6.56
C THR A 248 -18.29 6.83 6.39
N ALA A 249 -16.98 6.99 6.62
CA ALA A 249 -16.04 5.87 6.54
C ALA A 249 -16.31 4.82 7.63
N THR A 250 -16.68 5.25 8.84
CA THR A 250 -17.04 4.36 9.97
C THR A 250 -18.29 3.54 9.66
N ASP A 251 -19.32 4.16 9.08
CA ASP A 251 -20.54 3.45 8.65
C ASP A 251 -20.25 2.35 7.62
N TRP A 252 -19.19 2.53 6.83
CA TRP A 252 -18.72 1.53 5.87
C TRP A 252 -17.70 0.54 6.45
N GLY A 253 -17.35 0.68 7.73
CA GLY A 253 -16.42 -0.22 8.44
C GLY A 253 -14.96 -0.03 8.03
N THR A 254 -14.53 1.20 7.73
CA THR A 254 -13.14 1.57 7.45
C THR A 254 -12.78 2.90 8.13
N TYR A 255 -11.68 3.51 7.73
CA TYR A 255 -11.10 4.67 8.41
C TYR A 255 -10.72 5.80 7.44
N VAL A 256 -10.48 6.98 8.02
CA VAL A 256 -9.95 8.16 7.34
C VAL A 256 -8.49 8.36 7.70
N ALA A 257 -7.66 8.66 6.70
CA ALA A 257 -6.30 9.18 6.81
C ALA A 257 -6.22 10.60 6.27
N THR A 258 -5.44 11.47 6.92
CA THR A 258 -5.30 12.86 6.48
C THR A 258 -3.84 13.25 6.25
N HIS A 259 -3.57 13.85 5.09
CA HIS A 259 -2.36 14.62 4.87
C HIS A 259 -2.36 15.84 5.79
N ALA A 260 -1.35 15.97 6.63
CA ALA A 260 -1.20 17.10 7.53
C ALA A 260 0.25 17.25 8.00
N TYR A 261 0.85 18.40 7.80
CA TYR A 261 2.19 18.71 8.30
C TYR A 261 2.16 19.43 9.64
N THR A 262 1.25 20.39 9.81
CA THR A 262 1.26 21.36 10.91
C THR A 262 0.46 20.90 12.13
N PRO A 263 0.80 21.42 13.33
CA PRO A 263 0.06 21.09 14.56
C PRO A 263 -1.44 21.39 14.47
N SER A 264 -1.84 22.48 13.83
CA SER A 264 -3.24 22.88 13.69
C SER A 264 -4.04 21.88 12.87
N ALA A 265 -3.52 21.47 11.71
CA ALA A 265 -4.16 20.49 10.82
C ALA A 265 -4.25 19.11 11.51
N ILE A 266 -3.18 18.68 12.18
CA ILE A 266 -3.13 17.39 12.89
C ILE A 266 -4.13 17.36 14.06
N ARG A 267 -4.14 18.40 14.91
CA ARG A 267 -5.05 18.45 16.07
C ARG A 267 -6.51 18.47 15.65
N ARG A 268 -6.85 19.21 14.58
CA ARG A 268 -8.21 19.24 14.02
C ARG A 268 -8.62 17.87 13.48
N SER A 269 -7.71 17.19 12.77
CA SER A 269 -7.94 15.83 12.27
C SER A 269 -8.21 14.85 13.42
N ILE A 270 -7.43 14.91 14.49
CA ILE A 270 -7.62 14.07 15.67
C ILE A 270 -8.96 14.38 16.38
N ALA A 271 -9.33 15.66 16.52
CA ALA A 271 -10.60 16.07 17.11
C ALA A 271 -11.80 15.55 16.32
N ALA A 272 -11.69 15.46 15.00
CA ALA A 272 -12.70 14.90 14.12
C ALA A 272 -12.80 13.36 14.16
N GLY A 273 -11.80 12.66 14.75
CA GLY A 273 -11.79 11.19 14.87
C GLY A 273 -10.98 10.45 13.79
N VAL A 274 -10.13 11.15 13.05
CA VAL A 274 -9.19 10.56 12.07
C VAL A 274 -8.28 9.55 12.78
N LYS A 275 -7.97 8.44 12.09
CA LYS A 275 -7.17 7.33 12.66
C LYS A 275 -5.71 7.35 12.25
N VAL A 276 -5.37 7.97 11.12
CA VAL A 276 -4.03 8.00 10.57
C VAL A 276 -3.68 9.42 10.13
N ILE A 277 -2.54 9.92 10.60
CA ILE A 277 -1.93 11.15 10.10
C ILE A 277 -0.83 10.78 9.11
N GLU A 278 -0.91 11.30 7.92
CA GLU A 278 0.15 11.21 6.92
C GLU A 278 1.12 12.37 7.09
N HIS A 279 2.41 12.10 7.00
CA HIS A 279 3.53 13.04 7.10
C HIS A 279 3.83 13.53 8.53
N GLY A 280 3.23 14.58 9.01
CA GLY A 280 3.43 15.10 10.36
C GLY A 280 4.76 15.82 10.62
N HIS A 281 5.58 16.08 9.58
CA HIS A 281 6.97 16.56 9.71
C HIS A 281 7.13 17.89 10.44
N LEU A 282 6.11 18.74 10.45
CA LEU A 282 6.15 20.06 11.12
C LEU A 282 5.39 20.07 12.45
N MET A 283 5.07 18.90 13.03
CA MET A 283 4.38 18.85 14.31
C MET A 283 5.26 19.35 15.46
N ASP A 284 4.61 19.93 16.46
CA ASP A 284 5.24 20.29 17.73
C ASP A 284 5.15 19.14 18.75
N GLU A 285 5.93 19.22 19.84
CA GLU A 285 5.93 18.19 20.89
C GLU A 285 4.54 17.96 21.54
N PRO A 286 3.73 18.99 21.86
CA PRO A 286 2.38 18.77 22.35
C PRO A 286 1.48 17.99 21.40
N THR A 287 1.63 18.19 20.09
CA THR A 287 0.88 17.43 19.08
C THR A 287 1.35 15.98 18.98
N ALA A 288 2.68 15.74 19.05
CA ALA A 288 3.23 14.39 19.10
C ALA A 288 2.75 13.61 20.33
N ARG A 289 2.71 14.26 21.48
CA ARG A 289 2.14 13.68 22.71
C ARG A 289 0.66 13.32 22.56
N LEU A 290 -0.13 14.20 21.93
CA LEU A 290 -1.55 13.95 21.65
C LEU A 290 -1.75 12.75 20.72
N ILE A 291 -0.93 12.60 19.67
CA ILE A 291 -0.94 11.44 18.77
C ILE A 291 -0.73 10.16 19.57
N ALA A 292 0.29 10.12 20.45
CA ALA A 292 0.59 8.97 21.28
C ALA A 292 -0.56 8.64 22.28
N GLU A 293 -1.06 9.64 23.00
CA GLU A 293 -2.15 9.51 23.98
C GLU A 293 -3.44 8.99 23.33
N LYS A 294 -3.78 9.48 22.14
CA LYS A 294 -4.98 9.07 21.38
C LYS A 294 -4.77 7.81 20.55
N LYS A 295 -3.54 7.24 20.55
CA LYS A 295 -3.17 6.05 19.78
C LYS A 295 -3.46 6.22 18.28
N ILE A 296 -3.22 7.42 17.77
CA ILE A 296 -3.33 7.72 16.34
C ILE A 296 -2.08 7.17 15.64
N TRP A 297 -2.28 6.58 14.47
CA TRP A 297 -1.17 6.13 13.62
C TRP A 297 -0.51 7.31 12.93
N LEU A 298 0.81 7.24 12.82
CA LEU A 298 1.59 8.13 11.98
C LEU A 298 2.11 7.33 10.77
N SER A 299 1.88 7.83 9.57
CA SER A 299 2.49 7.32 8.33
C SER A 299 3.42 8.42 7.81
N THR A 300 4.70 8.30 8.12
CA THR A 300 5.69 9.36 7.84
C THR A 300 6.84 8.84 6.98
N GLN A 301 7.44 9.74 6.21
CA GLN A 301 8.45 9.45 5.22
C GLN A 301 9.83 9.88 5.71
N PRO A 302 10.88 9.08 5.47
CA PRO A 302 12.26 9.45 5.82
C PRO A 302 12.86 10.41 4.78
N PHE A 303 12.33 11.62 4.69
CA PHE A 303 12.85 12.62 3.76
C PHE A 303 14.20 13.15 4.25
N VAL A 304 15.28 12.68 3.65
CA VAL A 304 16.66 13.08 4.00
C VAL A 304 17.21 14.16 3.08
N ASP A 305 16.59 14.36 1.92
CA ASP A 305 16.93 15.40 0.94
C ASP A 305 15.69 15.87 0.16
N LEU A 306 15.89 16.68 -0.86
CA LEU A 306 14.79 17.21 -1.68
C LEU A 306 14.13 16.13 -2.56
N GLY A 307 14.81 15.02 -2.85
CA GLY A 307 14.29 13.98 -3.73
C GLY A 307 13.75 14.52 -5.06
N GLY A 308 12.55 14.07 -5.45
CA GLY A 308 11.87 14.55 -6.66
C GLY A 308 11.51 16.04 -6.62
N ALA A 309 11.41 16.65 -5.44
CA ALA A 309 11.11 18.07 -5.29
C ALA A 309 12.26 18.98 -5.78
N ALA A 310 13.46 18.43 -6.00
CA ALA A 310 14.57 19.18 -6.61
C ALA A 310 14.22 19.69 -8.03
N MET A 311 13.28 19.05 -8.71
CA MET A 311 12.81 19.43 -10.05
C MET A 311 11.62 20.41 -10.04
N LEU A 312 11.05 20.70 -8.86
CA LEU A 312 9.90 21.60 -8.71
C LEU A 312 10.33 23.07 -8.75
N PRO A 313 9.38 24.01 -8.96
CA PRO A 313 9.65 25.46 -8.86
C PRO A 313 10.25 25.86 -7.52
N PRO A 314 11.02 26.98 -7.46
CA PRO A 314 11.74 27.39 -6.25
C PRO A 314 10.90 27.52 -4.98
N ALA A 315 9.64 27.97 -5.10
CA ALA A 315 8.73 28.10 -3.97
C ALA A 315 8.43 26.72 -3.34
N GLN A 316 8.10 25.72 -4.16
CA GLN A 316 7.84 24.35 -3.71
C GLN A 316 9.11 23.67 -3.17
N GLN A 317 10.29 23.95 -3.75
CA GLN A 317 11.56 23.52 -3.17
C GLN A 317 11.79 24.12 -1.78
N ALA A 318 11.41 25.40 -1.57
CA ALA A 318 11.52 26.03 -0.26
C ALA A 318 10.57 25.40 0.77
N GLN A 319 9.37 25.01 0.35
CA GLN A 319 8.45 24.23 1.19
C GLN A 319 9.04 22.86 1.52
N MET A 320 9.57 22.12 0.55
CA MET A 320 10.19 20.81 0.79
C MET A 320 11.38 20.89 1.75
N ARG A 321 12.22 21.94 1.65
CA ARG A 321 13.31 22.15 2.61
C ARG A 321 12.81 22.27 4.06
N GLN A 322 11.64 22.88 4.29
CA GLN A 322 11.03 22.94 5.62
C GLN A 322 10.58 21.55 6.09
N VAL A 323 9.98 20.77 5.21
CA VAL A 323 9.55 19.39 5.51
C VAL A 323 10.75 18.52 5.85
N VAL A 324 11.81 18.55 5.02
CA VAL A 324 13.07 17.81 5.27
C VAL A 324 13.68 18.21 6.62
N ALA A 325 13.72 19.51 6.94
CA ALA A 325 14.23 19.99 8.22
C ALA A 325 13.44 19.46 9.44
N GLY A 326 12.16 19.10 9.25
CA GLY A 326 11.32 18.50 10.29
C GLY A 326 11.52 17.00 10.49
N THR A 327 12.18 16.30 9.56
CA THR A 327 12.26 14.82 9.58
C THR A 327 12.96 14.28 10.82
N ASP A 328 14.10 14.83 11.24
CA ASP A 328 14.76 14.41 12.48
C ASP A 328 13.90 14.62 13.71
N THR A 329 13.15 15.70 13.74
CA THR A 329 12.26 16.05 14.86
C THR A 329 11.10 15.06 14.96
N VAL A 330 10.43 14.72 13.82
CA VAL A 330 9.30 13.80 13.84
C VAL A 330 9.72 12.40 14.28
N TYR A 331 10.83 11.87 13.75
CA TYR A 331 11.34 10.56 14.19
C TYR A 331 11.86 10.58 15.63
N GLY A 332 12.42 11.71 16.11
CA GLY A 332 12.73 11.92 17.51
C GLY A 332 11.49 11.79 18.41
N PHE A 333 10.37 12.38 18.00
CA PHE A 333 9.09 12.25 18.73
C PHE A 333 8.51 10.84 18.65
N VAL A 334 8.63 10.16 17.50
CA VAL A 334 8.23 8.75 17.36
C VAL A 334 8.88 7.90 18.42
N LYS A 335 10.21 8.03 18.57
CA LYS A 335 10.97 7.28 19.62
C LYS A 335 10.61 7.73 21.02
N LYS A 336 10.55 9.04 21.26
CA LYS A 336 10.29 9.61 22.59
C LYS A 336 8.96 9.20 23.18
N PHE A 337 7.91 9.13 22.33
CA PHE A 337 6.54 8.88 22.78
C PHE A 337 6.00 7.50 22.39
N GLY A 338 6.79 6.67 21.70
CA GLY A 338 6.36 5.36 21.23
C GLY A 338 5.18 5.42 20.25
N ILE A 339 5.18 6.39 19.33
CA ILE A 339 4.10 6.57 18.36
C ILE A 339 4.13 5.39 17.37
N LYS A 340 3.00 4.70 17.20
CA LYS A 340 2.87 3.69 16.15
C LYS A 340 3.08 4.34 14.79
N THR A 341 4.13 3.92 14.10
CA THR A 341 4.58 4.56 12.86
C THR A 341 4.72 3.55 11.74
N ALA A 342 4.04 3.81 10.64
CA ALA A 342 4.13 3.03 9.41
C ALA A 342 5.16 3.65 8.46
N PHE A 343 5.87 2.80 7.71
CA PHE A 343 6.77 3.21 6.65
C PHE A 343 6.00 3.45 5.35
N GLY A 344 6.28 4.55 4.69
CA GLY A 344 5.85 4.86 3.32
C GLY A 344 6.82 5.81 2.65
N THR A 345 6.85 5.86 1.32
CA THR A 345 7.82 6.66 0.57
C THR A 345 7.27 7.97 0.02
N ASP A 346 5.99 8.01 -0.31
CA ASP A 346 5.34 9.15 -0.99
C ASP A 346 6.03 9.54 -2.32
N ILE A 347 6.54 8.55 -3.05
CA ILE A 347 7.17 8.79 -4.35
C ILE A 347 6.11 9.13 -5.39
N LEU A 348 6.25 10.31 -5.98
CA LEU A 348 5.39 10.88 -7.01
C LEU A 348 6.22 11.39 -8.19
N PHE A 349 5.69 11.24 -9.40
CA PHE A 349 6.18 11.88 -10.63
C PHE A 349 7.68 11.66 -10.92
N SER A 350 8.26 10.60 -10.36
CA SER A 350 9.68 10.32 -10.47
C SER A 350 9.99 8.83 -10.58
N LYS A 351 10.05 8.33 -11.81
CA LYS A 351 10.53 6.97 -12.08
C LYS A 351 11.93 6.71 -11.50
N PRO A 352 12.93 7.63 -11.60
CA PRO A 352 14.23 7.40 -10.99
C PRO A 352 14.19 7.19 -9.48
N LEU A 353 13.38 7.94 -8.74
CA LEU A 353 13.22 7.70 -7.30
C LEU A 353 12.55 6.36 -7.03
N ALA A 354 11.56 5.97 -7.83
CA ALA A 354 10.89 4.70 -7.67
C ALA A 354 11.84 3.51 -7.88
N GLU A 355 12.82 3.63 -8.76
CA GLU A 355 13.85 2.60 -8.96
C GLU A 355 14.67 2.34 -7.68
N HIS A 356 14.73 3.33 -6.77
CA HIS A 356 15.38 3.26 -5.46
C HIS A 356 14.39 3.24 -4.29
N GLN A 357 13.18 2.68 -4.47
CA GLN A 357 12.14 2.63 -3.42
C GLN A 357 12.64 2.03 -2.09
N GLY A 358 13.54 1.04 -2.14
CA GLY A 358 14.17 0.44 -0.95
C GLY A 358 15.05 1.39 -0.14
N GLN A 359 15.57 2.46 -0.76
CA GLN A 359 16.40 3.48 -0.10
C GLN A 359 15.69 4.08 1.12
N GLY A 360 14.38 4.34 1.03
CA GLY A 360 13.62 4.86 2.17
C GLY A 360 13.68 3.96 3.41
N ILE A 361 13.77 2.63 3.24
CA ILE A 361 13.94 1.71 4.38
C ILE A 361 15.36 1.83 4.96
N VAL A 362 16.36 1.99 4.10
CA VAL A 362 17.75 2.22 4.53
C VAL A 362 17.88 3.56 5.26
N ASP A 363 17.24 4.60 4.77
CA ASP A 363 17.25 5.94 5.38
C ASP A 363 16.67 5.94 6.80
N LEU A 364 15.72 5.04 7.11
CA LEU A 364 15.23 4.84 8.49
C LEU A 364 16.33 4.47 9.47
N THR A 365 17.44 3.89 9.02
CA THR A 365 18.55 3.52 9.91
C THR A 365 19.27 4.73 10.53
N ARG A 366 18.98 5.93 10.07
CA ARG A 366 19.39 7.16 10.74
C ARG A 366 18.83 7.26 12.17
N TRP A 367 17.66 6.65 12.42
CA TRP A 367 16.95 6.74 13.71
C TRP A 367 16.71 5.37 14.35
N PHE A 368 16.69 4.28 13.59
CA PHE A 368 16.29 2.95 14.01
C PHE A 368 17.35 1.91 13.66
N THR A 369 17.32 0.76 14.32
CA THR A 369 18.12 -0.40 13.91
C THR A 369 17.59 -0.99 12.60
N PRO A 370 18.39 -1.75 11.83
CA PRO A 370 17.90 -2.45 10.65
C PRO A 370 16.65 -3.30 10.91
N ALA A 371 16.58 -4.00 12.03
CA ALA A 371 15.44 -4.81 12.42
C ALA A 371 14.18 -3.96 12.65
N GLU A 372 14.29 -2.81 13.33
CA GLU A 372 13.17 -1.89 13.54
C GLU A 372 12.68 -1.28 12.21
N ALA A 373 13.60 -0.89 11.32
CA ALA A 373 13.26 -0.37 10.00
C ALA A 373 12.51 -1.40 9.15
N LEU A 374 12.99 -2.66 9.12
CA LEU A 374 12.32 -3.75 8.44
C LEU A 374 10.98 -4.11 9.09
N THR A 375 10.87 -4.06 10.42
CA THR A 375 9.61 -4.25 11.14
C THR A 375 8.57 -3.21 10.71
N MET A 376 8.97 -1.93 10.56
CA MET A 376 8.06 -0.88 10.06
C MET A 376 7.59 -1.19 8.63
N ALA A 377 8.49 -1.60 7.75
CA ALA A 377 8.20 -1.90 6.35
C ALA A 377 7.50 -3.27 6.13
N THR A 378 7.24 -4.03 7.18
CA THR A 378 6.61 -5.35 7.13
C THR A 378 5.44 -5.45 8.12
N SER A 379 5.64 -5.96 9.34
CA SER A 379 4.54 -6.28 10.26
C SER A 379 3.80 -5.04 10.77
N THR A 380 4.50 -3.96 11.07
CA THR A 380 3.84 -2.71 11.49
C THR A 380 2.93 -2.15 10.40
N ASN A 381 3.39 -2.17 9.15
CA ASN A 381 2.58 -1.82 8.00
C ASN A 381 1.36 -2.75 7.85
N GLY A 382 1.55 -4.06 8.07
CA GLY A 382 0.46 -5.04 8.08
C GLY A 382 -0.60 -4.75 9.15
N GLU A 383 -0.20 -4.29 10.34
CA GLU A 383 -1.12 -3.85 11.39
C GLU A 383 -1.92 -2.60 10.99
N LEU A 384 -1.29 -1.65 10.30
CA LEU A 384 -1.99 -0.47 9.79
C LEU A 384 -3.03 -0.86 8.74
N LEU A 385 -2.70 -1.76 7.80
CA LEU A 385 -3.62 -2.24 6.77
C LEU A 385 -4.86 -2.92 7.36
N ALA A 386 -4.74 -3.56 8.52
CA ALA A 386 -5.86 -4.19 9.23
C ALA A 386 -6.93 -3.18 9.68
N LEU A 387 -6.61 -1.87 9.78
CA LEU A 387 -7.60 -0.82 10.05
C LEU A 387 -8.67 -0.70 8.97
N SER A 388 -8.42 -1.23 7.77
CA SER A 388 -9.42 -1.28 6.69
C SER A 388 -10.66 -2.11 7.06
N GLY A 389 -10.58 -2.92 8.11
CA GLY A 389 -11.72 -3.62 8.72
C GLY A 389 -12.55 -4.39 7.71
N ALA A 390 -13.83 -4.04 7.59
CA ALA A 390 -14.75 -4.68 6.64
C ALA A 390 -14.43 -4.37 5.16
N ARG A 391 -13.59 -3.39 4.89
CA ARG A 391 -13.13 -3.01 3.52
C ARG A 391 -11.72 -3.53 3.22
N ASN A 392 -11.18 -4.44 4.05
CA ASN A 392 -9.91 -5.10 3.76
C ASN A 392 -10.07 -6.02 2.53
N PRO A 393 -9.38 -5.72 1.40
CA PRO A 393 -9.53 -6.51 0.18
C PRO A 393 -8.78 -7.84 0.20
N TYR A 394 -7.88 -8.04 1.18
CA TYR A 394 -7.03 -9.23 1.29
C TYR A 394 -7.08 -9.78 2.73
N PRO A 395 -8.15 -10.53 3.08
CA PRO A 395 -8.27 -11.12 4.41
C PRO A 395 -7.10 -12.03 4.72
N GLY A 396 -6.43 -11.81 5.85
CA GLY A 396 -5.27 -12.57 6.28
C GLY A 396 -4.20 -11.68 6.92
N ARG A 397 -3.18 -12.31 7.51
CA ARG A 397 -2.05 -11.59 8.10
C ARG A 397 -0.99 -11.34 7.03
N ILE A 398 -0.56 -10.09 6.90
CA ILE A 398 0.47 -9.62 5.97
C ILE A 398 1.66 -9.10 6.76
N GLY A 399 2.86 -9.16 6.17
CA GLY A 399 4.08 -8.60 6.75
C GLY A 399 4.71 -9.45 7.84
N VAL A 400 4.34 -10.73 7.95
CA VAL A 400 4.90 -11.67 8.93
C VAL A 400 5.18 -13.03 8.29
N VAL A 401 6.22 -13.72 8.80
CA VAL A 401 6.47 -15.13 8.49
C VAL A 401 5.99 -15.95 9.68
N GLU A 402 4.69 -16.29 9.70
CA GLU A 402 4.03 -17.06 10.75
C GLU A 402 3.06 -18.06 10.13
N GLU A 403 2.82 -19.19 10.78
CA GLU A 403 1.80 -20.17 10.33
C GLU A 403 0.42 -19.52 10.26
N GLY A 404 -0.27 -19.73 9.13
CA GLY A 404 -1.57 -19.13 8.82
C GLY A 404 -1.50 -17.70 8.26
N ALA A 405 -0.33 -17.12 8.04
CA ALA A 405 -0.17 -15.84 7.34
C ALA A 405 -0.18 -16.01 5.83
N LEU A 406 -0.46 -14.94 5.10
CA LEU A 406 -0.36 -14.92 3.64
C LEU A 406 1.11 -15.08 3.20
N ALA A 407 1.32 -15.88 2.16
CA ALA A 407 2.65 -16.19 1.66
C ALA A 407 3.14 -15.10 0.68
N ASP A 408 3.45 -13.94 1.23
CA ASP A 408 4.16 -12.85 0.58
C ASP A 408 5.57 -12.84 1.17
N LEU A 409 6.56 -13.38 0.45
CA LEU A 409 7.87 -13.73 1.00
C LEU A 409 9.01 -13.30 0.07
N LEU A 410 10.15 -12.95 0.68
CA LEU A 410 11.41 -12.68 0.01
C LEU A 410 12.49 -13.64 0.53
N LEU A 411 13.26 -14.24 -0.36
CA LEU A 411 14.51 -14.93 -0.01
C LEU A 411 15.66 -14.00 -0.36
N VAL A 412 16.39 -13.56 0.67
CA VAL A 412 17.47 -12.56 0.57
C VAL A 412 18.84 -13.25 0.63
N ASP A 413 19.70 -12.93 -0.34
CA ASP A 413 21.09 -13.40 -0.36
C ASP A 413 21.97 -12.55 0.58
N GLY A 414 22.00 -12.94 1.83
CA GLY A 414 22.67 -12.27 2.94
C GLY A 414 21.76 -12.08 4.14
N ASN A 415 22.22 -11.32 5.13
CA ASN A 415 21.48 -11.02 6.35
C ASN A 415 21.07 -9.52 6.38
N PRO A 416 19.80 -9.16 6.08
CA PRO A 416 19.37 -7.76 6.04
C PRO A 416 19.30 -7.11 7.44
N LEU A 417 19.38 -7.88 8.52
CA LEU A 417 19.51 -7.32 9.88
C LEU A 417 20.95 -6.84 10.18
N GLU A 418 21.96 -7.35 9.44
CA GLU A 418 23.35 -6.93 9.52
C GLU A 418 23.70 -5.88 8.45
N ASP A 419 23.20 -6.05 7.23
CA ASP A 419 23.37 -5.10 6.13
C ASP A 419 22.02 -4.85 5.44
N ILE A 420 21.34 -3.82 5.87
CA ILE A 420 20.02 -3.46 5.32
C ILE A 420 20.10 -3.00 3.86
N ARG A 421 21.27 -2.59 3.35
CA ARG A 421 21.45 -2.16 1.94
C ARG A 421 21.23 -3.29 0.95
N LEU A 422 21.19 -4.54 1.40
CA LEU A 422 20.76 -5.67 0.56
C LEU A 422 19.37 -5.43 -0.06
N ILE A 423 18.51 -4.63 0.59
CA ILE A 423 17.17 -4.27 0.10
C ILE A 423 17.22 -3.30 -1.09
N GLU A 424 18.30 -2.53 -1.24
CA GLU A 424 18.48 -1.58 -2.36
C GLU A 424 18.93 -2.25 -3.66
N ASP A 425 19.40 -3.48 -3.59
CA ASP A 425 19.84 -4.27 -4.75
C ASP A 425 18.90 -5.48 -4.99
N PRO A 426 17.63 -5.24 -5.29
CA PRO A 426 16.68 -6.33 -5.47
C PRO A 426 17.02 -7.23 -6.66
N ALA A 427 17.74 -6.71 -7.65
CA ALA A 427 18.13 -7.49 -8.82
C ALA A 427 19.05 -8.66 -8.47
N ASN A 428 20.03 -8.43 -7.60
CA ASN A 428 21.04 -9.41 -7.22
C ASN A 428 20.78 -10.06 -5.85
N LYS A 429 20.12 -9.34 -4.93
CA LYS A 429 19.99 -9.76 -3.52
C LYS A 429 18.65 -10.39 -3.18
N LEU A 430 17.57 -10.09 -3.89
CA LEU A 430 16.30 -10.80 -3.71
C LEU A 430 16.30 -12.02 -4.65
N VAL A 431 16.68 -13.18 -4.13
CA VAL A 431 16.80 -14.43 -4.90
C VAL A 431 15.43 -14.97 -5.29
N VAL A 432 14.47 -14.92 -4.35
CA VAL A 432 13.08 -15.29 -4.60
C VAL A 432 12.16 -14.14 -4.20
N ILE A 433 11.19 -13.83 -5.04
CA ILE A 433 10.07 -12.94 -4.74
C ILE A 433 8.79 -13.75 -4.92
N MET A 434 8.06 -13.95 -3.82
CA MET A 434 6.77 -14.63 -3.78
C MET A 434 5.70 -13.64 -3.30
N LYS A 435 4.57 -13.60 -4.01
CA LYS A 435 3.34 -12.91 -3.56
C LYS A 435 2.17 -13.85 -3.76
N ASP A 436 1.32 -13.93 -2.74
CA ASP A 436 0.13 -14.79 -2.76
C ASP A 436 0.45 -16.27 -3.07
N GLY A 437 1.60 -16.76 -2.58
CA GLY A 437 2.11 -18.09 -2.86
C GLY A 437 2.67 -18.31 -4.29
N ILE A 438 2.55 -17.32 -5.15
CA ILE A 438 3.06 -17.36 -6.54
C ILE A 438 4.47 -16.75 -6.58
N ILE A 439 5.39 -17.47 -7.22
CA ILE A 439 6.77 -17.03 -7.39
C ILE A 439 6.88 -16.18 -8.65
N TYR A 440 7.28 -14.92 -8.51
CA TYR A 440 7.49 -13.96 -9.59
C TYR A 440 8.96 -13.83 -9.99
N LYS A 441 9.87 -14.14 -9.07
CA LYS A 441 11.31 -14.21 -9.31
C LYS A 441 11.89 -15.44 -8.62
N ASP A 442 12.76 -16.17 -9.30
CA ASP A 442 13.58 -17.25 -8.74
C ASP A 442 14.89 -17.32 -9.52
N THR A 443 15.94 -16.83 -8.89
CA THR A 443 17.32 -16.88 -9.42
C THR A 443 18.18 -17.90 -8.65
N ASN A 444 17.56 -18.76 -7.86
CA ASN A 444 18.25 -19.80 -7.12
C ASN A 444 18.90 -20.79 -8.12
N PRO A 445 20.17 -21.18 -7.95
CA PRO A 445 20.75 -22.23 -8.76
C PRO A 445 19.92 -23.53 -8.68
N LYS A 446 19.62 -24.10 -9.84
CA LYS A 446 18.88 -25.37 -9.92
C LYS A 446 19.76 -26.54 -9.49
#